data_a125a34e297f5ace72c5c9c90c3ed718
#
_entry.id   a125a34e297f5ace72c5c9c90c3ed718
#
_cell.length_a   1.000
_cell.length_b   1.000
_cell.length_c   1.000
_cell.angle_alpha   90.00
_cell.angle_beta   90.00
_cell.angle_gamma   90.00
#
_symmetry.space_group_name_H-M   'P 1'
#
loop_
_entity.id
_entity.type
_entity.pdbx_description
1 polymer ?
#
loop_
_entity_poly.entity_id
_entity_poly.type
_entity_poly.pdbx_seq_one_letter_code
_entity_poly.pdbx_strand_id
1 'polypeptide(L)'
;MIKIDKKEKDKLRDSLYKRDGKKCYYCGIEEGDFIRIWGKFYGGKTRGKRLEVDRRDNEIGYTLENCVLACSICNNAKSDKFTDEEFKEVGKSIKQIWLSRDKIG
;
A
#
# COMPACT_ATOMS: atom_id res chain seq x y z
N MET A 1 3.06 -19.96 9.11
CA MET A 1 2.56 -18.88 8.25
C MET A 1 1.50 -18.08 8.99
N ILE A 2 1.66 -16.76 9.01
CA ILE A 2 0.72 -15.85 9.67
C ILE A 2 -0.44 -15.57 8.72
N LYS A 3 -1.66 -15.89 9.15
CA LYS A 3 -2.85 -15.73 8.32
C LYS A 3 -3.88 -14.84 9.01
N ILE A 4 -4.66 -14.15 8.20
CA ILE A 4 -5.81 -13.38 8.66
C ILE A 4 -6.95 -13.67 7.68
N ASP A 5 -8.17 -13.82 8.17
CA ASP A 5 -9.29 -14.04 7.27
C ASP A 5 -9.71 -12.71 6.60
N LYS A 6 -10.45 -12.82 5.50
CA LYS A 6 -10.82 -11.66 4.70
C LYS A 6 -11.63 -10.63 5.49
N LYS A 7 -12.55 -11.11 6.32
CA LYS A 7 -13.42 -10.23 7.11
C LYS A 7 -12.63 -9.40 8.11
N GLU A 8 -11.70 -10.04 8.80
CA GLU A 8 -10.83 -9.35 9.75
C GLU A 8 -9.89 -8.39 9.05
N LYS A 9 -9.39 -8.78 7.88
CA LYS A 9 -8.50 -7.94 7.09
C LYS A 9 -9.22 -6.68 6.59
N ASP A 10 -10.49 -6.82 6.19
CA ASP A 10 -11.29 -5.68 5.75
C ASP A 10 -11.54 -4.71 6.91
N LYS A 11 -11.81 -5.23 8.10
CA LYS A 11 -11.96 -4.39 9.31
C LYS A 11 -10.67 -3.65 9.62
N LEU A 12 -9.55 -4.34 9.52
CA LEU A 12 -8.25 -3.73 9.75
C LEU A 12 -7.96 -2.63 8.73
N ARG A 13 -8.29 -2.88 7.46
CA ARG A 13 -8.15 -1.86 6.41
C ARG A 13 -8.97 -0.62 6.74
N ASP A 14 -10.22 -0.80 7.17
CA ASP A 14 -11.08 0.33 7.54
C ASP A 14 -10.48 1.14 8.70
N SER A 15 -9.91 0.45 9.67
CA SER A 15 -9.24 1.11 10.80
C SER A 15 -8.02 1.90 10.33
N LEU A 16 -7.27 1.32 9.40
CA LEU A 16 -6.10 2.00 8.83
C LEU A 16 -6.50 3.23 7.99
N TYR A 17 -7.60 3.13 7.25
CA TYR A 17 -8.14 4.29 6.53
C TYR A 17 -8.45 5.43 7.49
N LYS A 18 -9.05 5.12 8.62
CA LYS A 18 -9.40 6.12 9.63
C LYS A 18 -8.17 6.73 10.28
N ARG A 19 -7.16 5.92 10.54
CA ARG A 19 -5.93 6.38 11.20
C ARG A 19 -5.05 7.19 10.26
N ASP A 20 -4.84 6.69 9.04
CA ASP A 20 -3.79 7.19 8.14
C ASP A 20 -4.30 7.87 6.88
N GLY A 21 -5.60 7.79 6.60
CA GLY A 21 -6.14 8.24 5.32
C GLY A 21 -5.96 7.19 4.23
N LYS A 22 -6.51 7.45 3.06
CA LYS A 22 -6.48 6.49 1.94
C LYS A 22 -5.30 6.75 1.02
N LYS A 23 -4.10 6.61 1.54
CA LYS A 23 -2.87 6.81 0.77
C LYS A 23 -1.83 5.75 1.11
N CYS A 24 -0.96 5.47 0.16
CA CYS A 24 0.12 4.50 0.32
C CYS A 24 1.16 5.02 1.31
N TYR A 25 1.49 4.20 2.28
CA TYR A 25 2.51 4.53 3.29
C TYR A 25 3.89 4.77 2.66
N TYR A 26 4.21 4.08 1.58
CA TYR A 26 5.55 4.13 0.98
C TYR A 26 5.71 5.19 -0.09
N CYS A 27 4.82 5.23 -1.08
CA CYS A 27 4.96 6.18 -2.19
C CYS A 27 3.99 7.36 -2.12
N GLY A 28 3.05 7.34 -1.17
CA GLY A 28 2.15 8.46 -0.94
C GLY A 28 1.00 8.62 -1.92
N ILE A 29 0.86 7.74 -2.91
CA ILE A 29 -0.25 7.86 -3.85
C ILE A 29 -1.58 7.66 -3.13
N GLU A 30 -2.56 8.50 -3.42
CA GLU A 30 -3.89 8.35 -2.86
C GLU A 30 -4.72 7.35 -3.67
N GLU A 31 -5.58 6.59 -2.99
CA GLU A 31 -6.37 5.56 -3.63
C GLU A 31 -7.20 6.11 -4.80
N GLY A 32 -7.76 7.30 -4.64
CA GLY A 32 -8.55 7.95 -5.68
C GLY A 32 -7.76 8.37 -6.91
N ASP A 33 -6.44 8.35 -6.84
CA ASP A 33 -5.57 8.83 -7.92
C ASP A 33 -4.94 7.68 -8.73
N PHE A 34 -5.24 6.43 -8.41
CA PHE A 34 -4.62 5.29 -9.09
C PHE A 34 -4.75 5.37 -10.62
N ILE A 35 -5.96 5.56 -11.10
CA ILE A 35 -6.21 5.62 -12.55
C ILE A 35 -5.52 6.84 -13.17
N ARG A 36 -5.60 7.98 -12.51
CA ARG A 36 -5.00 9.22 -13.05
C ARG A 36 -3.50 9.12 -13.18
N ILE A 37 -2.83 8.54 -12.18
CA ILE A 37 -1.36 8.45 -12.16
C ILE A 37 -0.85 7.23 -12.94
N TRP A 38 -1.52 6.09 -12.80
CA TRP A 38 -1.06 4.84 -13.43
C TRP A 38 -1.63 4.60 -14.82
N GLY A 39 -2.78 5.21 -15.14
CA GLY A 39 -3.49 4.94 -16.39
C GLY A 39 -4.37 3.70 -16.33
N LYS A 40 -4.12 2.79 -15.42
CA LYS A 40 -4.92 1.59 -15.20
C LYS A 40 -4.67 1.06 -13.79
N PHE A 41 -5.49 0.11 -13.35
CA PHE A 41 -5.26 -0.57 -12.09
C PHE A 41 -4.26 -1.72 -12.28
N TYR A 42 -3.42 -1.93 -11.28
CA TYR A 42 -2.47 -3.04 -11.24
C TYR A 42 -2.84 -3.98 -10.10
N GLY A 43 -3.15 -5.23 -10.44
CA GLY A 43 -3.60 -6.24 -9.49
C GLY A 43 -4.66 -7.11 -10.12
N GLY A 44 -5.42 -7.82 -9.34
CA GLY A 44 -6.50 -8.66 -9.81
C GLY A 44 -7.81 -7.90 -9.95
N LYS A 45 -8.93 -8.62 -9.99
CA LYS A 45 -10.25 -8.04 -10.16
C LYS A 45 -10.61 -7.01 -9.08
N THR A 46 -10.25 -7.30 -7.82
CA THR A 46 -10.49 -6.39 -6.71
C THR A 46 -9.19 -5.80 -6.15
N ARG A 47 -8.11 -6.59 -6.20
CA ARG A 47 -6.80 -6.13 -5.77
C ARG A 47 -6.29 -5.10 -6.77
N GLY A 48 -5.60 -4.11 -6.25
CA GLY A 48 -5.06 -3.05 -7.09
C GLY A 48 -6.01 -1.88 -7.29
N LYS A 49 -7.30 -2.04 -6.97
CA LYS A 49 -8.27 -0.95 -7.02
C LYS A 49 -8.36 -0.19 -5.72
N ARG A 50 -7.84 -0.76 -4.65
CA ARG A 50 -7.82 -0.16 -3.32
C ARG A 50 -6.48 -0.46 -2.67
N LEU A 51 -6.21 0.23 -1.57
CA LEU A 51 -4.98 0.01 -0.82
C LEU A 51 -5.02 -1.35 -0.13
N GLU A 52 -3.85 -1.97 -0.02
CA GLU A 52 -3.69 -3.28 0.60
C GLU A 52 -3.13 -3.12 2.00
N VAL A 53 -3.45 -4.08 2.87
CA VAL A 53 -2.90 -4.11 4.23
C VAL A 53 -1.52 -4.77 4.16
N ASP A 54 -0.49 -4.04 4.57
CA ASP A 54 0.89 -4.52 4.55
C ASP A 54 1.43 -4.58 5.97
N ARG A 55 2.07 -5.69 6.33
CA ARG A 55 2.73 -5.82 7.62
C ARG A 55 4.09 -5.13 7.55
N ARG A 56 4.37 -4.27 8.53
CA ARG A 56 5.66 -3.58 8.61
C ARG A 56 6.79 -4.58 8.87
N ASP A 57 6.55 -5.48 9.80
CA ASP A 57 7.45 -6.59 10.12
C ASP A 57 6.75 -7.89 9.75
N ASN A 58 7.31 -8.61 8.77
CA ASN A 58 6.72 -9.83 8.25
C ASN A 58 6.70 -10.97 9.27
N GLU A 59 7.46 -10.86 10.35
CA GLU A 59 7.50 -11.85 11.42
C GLU A 59 6.39 -11.65 12.44
N ILE A 60 5.73 -10.50 12.43
CA ILE A 60 4.64 -10.14 13.34
C ILE A 60 3.32 -10.22 12.58
N GLY A 61 2.24 -10.50 13.31
CA GLY A 61 0.93 -10.68 12.71
C GLY A 61 0.27 -9.38 12.25
N TYR A 62 -0.97 -9.55 11.80
CA TYR A 62 -1.80 -8.44 11.31
C TYR A 62 -2.45 -7.72 12.50
N THR A 63 -1.77 -6.72 13.02
CA THR A 63 -2.27 -5.86 14.08
C THR A 63 -2.29 -4.43 13.59
N LEU A 64 -3.06 -3.58 14.25
CA LEU A 64 -3.12 -2.16 13.87
C LEU A 64 -1.74 -1.51 13.95
N GLU A 65 -0.96 -1.87 14.97
CA GLU A 65 0.38 -1.33 15.19
C GLU A 65 1.38 -1.80 14.13
N ASN A 66 1.22 -3.02 13.65
CA ASN A 66 2.17 -3.62 12.72
C ASN A 66 1.77 -3.45 11.25
N CYS A 67 0.66 -2.80 10.98
CA CYS A 67 0.17 -2.71 9.61
C CYS A 67 0.07 -1.27 9.11
N VAL A 68 0.27 -1.11 7.81
CA VAL A 68 0.11 0.15 7.10
C VAL A 68 -0.61 -0.15 5.79
N LEU A 69 -1.08 0.90 5.13
CA LEU A 69 -1.72 0.78 3.82
C LEU A 69 -0.66 0.93 2.73
N ALA A 70 -0.70 0.07 1.74
CA ALA A 70 0.23 0.13 0.62
C ALA A 70 -0.55 -0.05 -0.69
N CYS A 71 -0.16 0.70 -1.73
CA CYS A 71 -0.74 0.47 -3.05
C CYS A 71 -0.24 -0.88 -3.60
N SER A 72 -0.94 -1.43 -4.59
CA SER A 72 -0.59 -2.73 -5.15
C SER A 72 0.84 -2.78 -5.69
N ILE A 73 1.31 -1.68 -6.27
CA ILE A 73 2.68 -1.61 -6.81
C ILE A 73 3.70 -1.74 -5.69
N CYS A 74 3.58 -0.94 -4.63
CA CYS A 74 4.51 -1.01 -3.49
C CYS A 74 4.37 -2.32 -2.74
N ASN A 75 3.14 -2.80 -2.53
CA ASN A 75 2.91 -4.05 -1.82
C ASN A 75 3.56 -5.23 -2.54
N ASN A 76 3.39 -5.31 -3.86
CA ASN A 76 3.99 -6.39 -4.65
C ASN A 76 5.51 -6.27 -4.71
N ALA A 77 6.04 -5.06 -4.85
CA ALA A 77 7.48 -4.84 -4.91
C ALA A 77 8.16 -5.15 -3.57
N LYS A 78 7.55 -4.74 -2.47
CA LYS A 78 8.10 -5.01 -1.14
C LYS A 78 8.02 -6.50 -0.82
N SER A 79 6.86 -7.11 -1.06
CA SER A 79 6.63 -8.52 -0.77
C SER A 79 7.04 -8.84 0.68
N ASP A 80 7.67 -9.99 0.91
CA ASP A 80 8.28 -10.34 2.20
C ASP A 80 9.82 -10.18 2.16
N LYS A 81 10.31 -9.47 1.15
CA LYS A 81 11.75 -9.32 0.90
C LYS A 81 12.37 -8.14 1.63
N PHE A 82 11.57 -7.13 1.94
CA PHE A 82 12.07 -5.89 2.56
C PHE A 82 11.30 -5.58 3.84
N THR A 83 12.00 -4.96 4.79
CA THR A 83 11.33 -4.36 5.94
C THR A 83 10.66 -3.06 5.49
N ASP A 84 9.76 -2.53 6.29
CA ASP A 84 9.11 -1.26 5.99
C ASP A 84 10.13 -0.12 5.89
N GLU A 85 11.12 -0.10 6.75
CA GLU A 85 12.14 0.95 6.72
C GLU A 85 12.99 0.89 5.46
N GLU A 86 13.39 -0.31 5.06
CA GLU A 86 14.12 -0.48 3.80
C GLU A 86 13.28 -0.02 2.62
N PHE A 87 12.02 -0.44 2.58
CA PHE A 87 11.16 -0.13 1.44
C PHE A 87 10.74 1.34 1.39
N LYS A 88 10.80 2.07 2.50
CA LYS A 88 10.56 3.52 2.48
C LYS A 88 11.52 4.23 1.53
N GLU A 89 12.75 3.76 1.44
CA GLU A 89 13.73 4.34 0.52
C GLU A 89 13.31 4.11 -0.94
N VAL A 90 12.83 2.92 -1.25
CA VAL A 90 12.29 2.60 -2.58
C VAL A 90 11.05 3.46 -2.85
N GLY A 91 10.18 3.58 -1.85
CA GLY A 91 8.95 4.37 -1.95
C GLY A 91 9.20 5.83 -2.28
N LYS A 92 10.27 6.42 -1.74
CA LYS A 92 10.65 7.81 -2.07
C LYS A 92 10.92 7.98 -3.56
N SER A 93 11.62 7.03 -4.15
CA SER A 93 11.92 7.06 -5.59
C SER A 93 10.65 6.89 -6.42
N ILE A 94 9.78 5.99 -6.01
CA ILE A 94 8.49 5.79 -6.67
C ILE A 94 7.65 7.07 -6.58
N LYS A 95 7.64 7.71 -5.42
CA LYS A 95 6.92 8.98 -5.22
C LYS A 95 7.37 10.05 -6.22
N GLN A 96 8.67 10.15 -6.47
CA GLN A 96 9.19 11.14 -7.42
C GLN A 96 8.65 10.87 -8.83
N ILE A 97 8.49 9.62 -9.21
CA ILE A 97 7.91 9.24 -10.50
C ILE A 97 6.46 9.70 -10.57
N TRP A 98 5.68 9.44 -9.51
CA TRP A 98 4.28 9.88 -9.47
C TRP A 98 4.14 11.39 -9.55
N LEU A 99 4.98 12.11 -8.82
CA LEU A 99 4.96 13.58 -8.86
C LEU A 99 5.30 14.11 -10.26
N SER A 100 6.24 13.47 -10.93
CA SER A 100 6.62 13.83 -12.30
C SER A 100 5.46 13.64 -13.27
N ARG A 101 4.73 12.52 -13.15
CA ARG A 101 3.55 12.23 -13.98
C ARG A 101 2.44 13.24 -13.71
N ASP A 102 2.24 13.61 -12.46
CA ASP A 102 1.19 14.51 -12.05
C ASP A 102 1.38 15.92 -12.62
N LYS A 103 2.63 16.37 -12.70
CA LYS A 103 2.95 17.69 -13.27
C LYS A 103 2.68 17.77 -14.76
N ILE A 104 2.73 16.64 -15.45
CA ILE A 104 2.54 16.58 -16.91
C ILE A 104 1.05 16.44 -17.23
N GLY A 105 0.32 15.76 -16.38
CA GLY A 105 -1.13 15.51 -16.57
C GLY A 105 -2.04 16.69 -16.20
#